data_f6c068dabe7bbb81f5ea683e03d3a571
#
_entry.id   f6c068dabe7bbb81f5ea683e03d3a571
#
_cell.length_a   1.000
_cell.length_b   1.000
_cell.length_c   1.000
_cell.angle_alpha   90.00
_cell.angle_beta   90.00
_cell.angle_gamma   90.00
#
_symmetry.space_group_name_H-M   'P 1'
#
loop_
_entity.id
_entity.type
_entity.pdbx_description
1 polymer ?
#
loop_
_entity_poly.entity_id
_entity_poly.type
_entity_poly.pdbx_seq_one_letter_code
_entity_poly.pdbx_strand_id
1 'polypeptide(L)'
;MSSLITYEVKPDALRQFLDRKVKEYNQPSFIAADPISVPHAYDKKQDIEIAGFFSAVFSWGNRPTIIRKSQELMQLMDRAPHQFILHHTEKEIKKLLAFKHRTFNTTDLLYFIEFFRHHYTLYDSLEDAFLPGGETYDVCSALSAFHHYFFSLETVPPRTRKHIATPERNSSCKRLNMFLRWMVRKDKKGVDFGLWDRIPMSALICPLDLHVARVARRFGLLTRTPTDWRAALELTGRLSLLDPEDPVRYDYALFGLGAIEKF
;
A
#
# COMPACT_ATOMS: atom_id res chain seq x y z
N MET A 1 0.41 -17.34 32.52
CA MET A 1 1.58 -17.51 31.62
C MET A 1 1.22 -18.59 30.61
N SER A 2 0.72 -18.20 29.43
CA SER A 2 0.41 -19.16 28.37
C SER A 2 1.69 -19.31 27.53
N SER A 3 2.29 -20.50 27.59
CA SER A 3 3.44 -20.88 26.77
C SER A 3 3.00 -20.85 25.30
N LEU A 4 3.52 -19.89 24.55
CA LEU A 4 3.45 -19.91 23.09
C LEU A 4 4.21 -21.14 22.61
N ILE A 5 3.48 -22.17 22.18
CA ILE A 5 4.06 -23.31 21.49
C ILE A 5 4.53 -22.80 20.13
N THR A 6 5.81 -22.48 20.03
CA THR A 6 6.50 -22.25 18.74
C THR A 6 6.64 -23.61 18.07
N TYR A 7 5.82 -23.90 17.10
CA TYR A 7 6.06 -25.02 16.21
C TYR A 7 7.31 -24.71 15.37
N GLU A 8 8.40 -25.46 15.57
CA GLU A 8 9.49 -25.51 14.59
C GLU A 8 8.97 -26.18 13.32
N VAL A 9 8.28 -25.42 12.49
CA VAL A 9 7.84 -25.91 11.20
C VAL A 9 9.06 -25.98 10.29
N LYS A 10 9.36 -27.18 9.74
CA LYS A 10 10.46 -27.33 8.75
C LYS A 10 10.26 -26.28 7.64
N PRO A 11 11.31 -25.56 7.22
CA PRO A 11 11.19 -24.48 6.25
C PRO A 11 10.43 -24.86 4.97
N ASP A 12 10.65 -26.06 4.44
CA ASP A 12 9.97 -26.57 3.25
C ASP A 12 8.47 -26.79 3.46
N ALA A 13 8.07 -27.29 4.65
CA ALA A 13 6.65 -27.51 4.96
C ALA A 13 5.92 -26.16 5.12
N LEU A 14 6.56 -25.17 5.73
CA LEU A 14 6.02 -23.83 5.85
C LEU A 14 5.86 -23.17 4.47
N ARG A 15 6.90 -23.24 3.62
CA ARG A 15 6.86 -22.75 2.25
C ARG A 15 5.68 -23.36 1.48
N GLN A 16 5.57 -24.69 1.47
CA GLN A 16 4.47 -25.38 0.78
C GLN A 16 3.09 -24.96 1.31
N PHE A 17 2.96 -24.78 2.62
CA PHE A 17 1.73 -24.32 3.23
C PHE A 17 1.38 -22.90 2.77
N LEU A 18 2.33 -21.96 2.86
CA LEU A 18 2.13 -20.58 2.43
C LEU A 18 1.86 -20.48 0.92
N ASP A 19 2.53 -21.27 0.09
CA ASP A 19 2.30 -21.35 -1.36
C ASP A 19 0.85 -21.77 -1.69
N ARG A 20 0.29 -22.74 -0.94
CA ARG A 20 -1.13 -23.11 -1.09
C ARG A 20 -2.05 -21.95 -0.72
N LYS A 21 -1.76 -21.25 0.38
CA LYS A 21 -2.54 -20.09 0.82
C LYS A 21 -2.43 -18.91 -0.14
N VAL A 22 -1.25 -18.66 -0.73
CA VAL A 22 -1.11 -17.68 -1.82
C VAL A 22 -2.02 -18.05 -3.00
N LYS A 23 -2.02 -19.32 -3.44
CA LYS A 23 -2.91 -19.77 -4.53
C LYS A 23 -4.39 -19.61 -4.20
N GLU A 24 -4.77 -19.75 -2.95
CA GLU A 24 -6.15 -19.60 -2.47
C GLU A 24 -6.60 -18.13 -2.49
N TYR A 25 -5.77 -17.21 -1.98
CA TYR A 25 -6.15 -15.81 -1.81
C TYR A 25 -5.75 -14.89 -2.96
N ASN A 26 -4.67 -15.18 -3.68
CA ASN A 26 -4.27 -14.39 -4.84
C ASN A 26 -5.08 -14.80 -6.09
N GLN A 27 -6.36 -14.42 -6.07
CA GLN A 27 -7.34 -14.73 -7.12
C GLN A 27 -8.20 -13.49 -7.39
N PRO A 28 -8.78 -13.33 -8.60
CA PRO A 28 -9.68 -12.22 -8.93
C PRO A 28 -10.86 -12.04 -7.96
N SER A 29 -11.33 -13.12 -7.34
CA SER A 29 -12.39 -13.08 -6.30
C SER A 29 -11.99 -12.28 -5.06
N PHE A 30 -10.68 -12.12 -4.79
CA PHE A 30 -10.17 -11.29 -3.70
C PHE A 30 -10.46 -9.80 -3.92
N ILE A 31 -10.47 -9.35 -5.18
CA ILE A 31 -10.56 -7.93 -5.55
C ILE A 31 -11.83 -7.28 -4.99
N ALA A 32 -12.98 -7.91 -5.18
CA ALA A 32 -14.28 -7.30 -4.87
C ALA A 32 -14.44 -6.84 -3.41
N ALA A 33 -13.81 -7.55 -2.47
CA ALA A 33 -13.91 -7.26 -1.04
C ALA A 33 -12.70 -6.49 -0.46
N ASP A 34 -11.79 -6.03 -1.33
CA ASP A 34 -10.55 -5.34 -0.92
C ASP A 34 -10.51 -3.91 -1.49
N PRO A 35 -9.85 -2.94 -0.82
CA PRO A 35 -9.67 -1.58 -1.35
C PRO A 35 -9.04 -1.51 -2.74
N ILE A 36 -8.29 -2.53 -3.17
CA ILE A 36 -7.74 -2.63 -4.53
C ILE A 36 -8.84 -2.64 -5.60
N SER A 37 -10.08 -2.98 -5.26
CA SER A 37 -11.23 -2.91 -6.16
C SER A 37 -11.48 -1.52 -6.74
N VAL A 38 -11.08 -0.47 -6.04
CA VAL A 38 -11.30 0.90 -6.49
C VAL A 38 -10.42 1.25 -7.69
N PRO A 39 -9.09 1.07 -7.66
CA PRO A 39 -8.27 1.27 -8.85
C PRO A 39 -8.58 0.28 -9.99
N HIS A 40 -9.12 -0.92 -9.72
CA HIS A 40 -9.58 -1.85 -10.75
C HIS A 40 -10.78 -1.35 -11.59
N ALA A 41 -11.38 -0.22 -11.21
CA ALA A 41 -12.42 0.42 -12.02
C ALA A 41 -11.86 1.30 -13.15
N TYR A 42 -10.54 1.34 -13.35
CA TYR A 42 -9.85 2.21 -14.29
C TYR A 42 -8.91 1.43 -15.21
N ASP A 43 -8.73 1.94 -16.43
CA ASP A 43 -7.80 1.38 -17.42
C ASP A 43 -6.59 2.30 -17.63
N LYS A 44 -6.75 3.62 -17.41
CA LYS A 44 -5.67 4.58 -17.57
C LYS A 44 -4.70 4.51 -16.38
N LYS A 45 -3.40 4.38 -16.66
CA LYS A 45 -2.33 4.23 -15.67
C LYS A 45 -2.43 5.27 -14.55
N GLN A 46 -2.53 6.56 -14.90
CA GLN A 46 -2.55 7.65 -13.92
C GLN A 46 -3.82 7.62 -13.05
N ASP A 47 -4.96 7.20 -13.61
CA ASP A 47 -6.20 7.05 -12.85
C ASP A 47 -6.09 5.87 -11.86
N ILE A 48 -5.47 4.75 -12.29
CA ILE A 48 -5.16 3.61 -11.42
C ILE A 48 -4.22 4.03 -10.28
N GLU A 49 -3.16 4.77 -10.58
CA GLU A 49 -2.18 5.27 -9.60
C GLU A 49 -2.84 6.16 -8.54
N ILE A 50 -3.66 7.14 -8.96
CA ILE A 50 -4.34 8.07 -8.05
C ILE A 50 -5.39 7.35 -7.22
N ALA A 51 -6.25 6.54 -7.86
CA ALA A 51 -7.28 5.77 -7.17
C ALA A 51 -6.67 4.77 -6.19
N GLY A 52 -5.59 4.09 -6.58
CA GLY A 52 -4.82 3.17 -5.76
C GLY A 52 -4.17 3.86 -4.57
N PHE A 53 -3.55 5.02 -4.79
CA PHE A 53 -2.92 5.78 -3.72
C PHE A 53 -3.91 6.25 -2.66
N PHE A 54 -5.04 6.85 -3.05
CA PHE A 54 -6.08 7.25 -2.10
C PHE A 54 -6.67 6.05 -1.36
N SER A 55 -6.94 4.94 -2.08
CA SER A 55 -7.46 3.71 -1.46
C SER A 55 -6.49 3.13 -0.44
N ALA A 56 -5.20 3.13 -0.73
CA ALA A 56 -4.16 2.70 0.20
C ALA A 56 -4.07 3.64 1.41
N VAL A 57 -4.05 4.96 1.20
CA VAL A 57 -4.02 5.97 2.28
C VAL A 57 -5.24 5.85 3.19
N PHE A 58 -6.42 5.53 2.65
CA PHE A 58 -7.65 5.34 3.44
C PHE A 58 -7.74 3.98 4.13
N SER A 59 -6.84 3.04 3.82
CA SER A 59 -6.88 1.65 4.33
C SER A 59 -6.53 1.53 5.80
N TRP A 60 -7.39 2.11 6.66
CA TRP A 60 -7.38 2.00 8.11
C TRP A 60 -8.80 2.05 8.68
N GLY A 61 -9.19 0.98 9.36
CA GLY A 61 -10.53 0.78 9.91
C GLY A 61 -11.34 -0.27 9.16
N ASN A 62 -12.65 -0.05 9.05
CA ASN A 62 -13.59 -1.01 8.46
C ASN A 62 -13.49 -1.01 6.92
N ARG A 63 -13.26 -2.18 6.32
CA ARG A 63 -12.99 -2.35 4.88
C ARG A 63 -14.12 -1.88 3.97
N PRO A 64 -15.41 -2.22 4.19
CA PRO A 64 -16.51 -1.67 3.40
C PRO A 64 -16.57 -0.14 3.42
N THR A 65 -16.28 0.47 4.56
CA THR A 65 -16.22 1.94 4.68
C THR A 65 -15.07 2.53 3.88
N ILE A 66 -13.91 1.88 3.87
CA ILE A 66 -12.75 2.32 3.08
C ILE A 66 -13.10 2.31 1.60
N ILE A 67 -13.62 1.19 1.08
CA ILE A 67 -14.02 1.03 -0.32
C ILE A 67 -15.04 2.10 -0.70
N ARG A 68 -16.13 2.23 0.07
CA ARG A 68 -17.19 3.22 -0.18
C ARG A 68 -16.63 4.66 -0.21
N LYS A 69 -15.75 5.03 0.73
CA LYS A 69 -15.18 6.38 0.78
C LYS A 69 -14.18 6.64 -0.33
N SER A 70 -13.42 5.63 -0.75
CA SER A 70 -12.54 5.75 -1.91
C SER A 70 -13.38 5.92 -3.20
N GLN A 71 -14.44 5.15 -3.37
CA GLN A 71 -15.37 5.30 -4.50
C GLN A 71 -16.08 6.66 -4.49
N GLU A 72 -16.53 7.15 -3.32
CA GLU A 72 -17.12 8.48 -3.17
C GLU A 72 -16.16 9.57 -3.64
N LEU A 73 -14.88 9.49 -3.25
CA LEU A 73 -13.87 10.45 -3.70
C LEU A 73 -13.68 10.39 -5.22
N MET A 74 -13.58 9.21 -5.79
CA MET A 74 -13.45 9.04 -7.25
C MET A 74 -14.66 9.57 -8.01
N GLN A 75 -15.87 9.40 -7.48
CA GLN A 75 -17.09 10.00 -8.04
C GLN A 75 -17.06 11.52 -7.99
N LEU A 76 -16.59 12.11 -6.89
CA LEU A 76 -16.42 13.55 -6.75
C LEU A 76 -15.39 14.14 -7.72
N MET A 77 -14.46 13.32 -8.20
CA MET A 77 -13.49 13.63 -9.26
C MET A 77 -14.00 13.18 -10.66
N ASP A 78 -15.32 13.11 -10.84
CA ASP A 78 -16.00 12.78 -12.10
C ASP A 78 -15.54 11.45 -12.72
N ARG A 79 -15.04 10.50 -11.90
CA ARG A 79 -14.45 9.20 -12.30
C ARG A 79 -13.29 9.31 -13.30
N ALA A 80 -12.64 10.45 -13.35
CA ALA A 80 -11.45 10.73 -14.15
C ALA A 80 -10.43 11.48 -13.29
N PRO A 81 -9.89 10.85 -12.21
CA PRO A 81 -9.13 11.56 -11.18
C PRO A 81 -7.89 12.27 -11.73
N HIS A 82 -7.18 11.72 -12.69
CA HIS A 82 -6.03 12.40 -13.30
C HIS A 82 -6.44 13.67 -14.05
N GLN A 83 -7.48 13.59 -14.89
CA GLN A 83 -7.98 14.75 -15.60
C GLN A 83 -8.52 15.81 -14.63
N PHE A 84 -9.26 15.38 -13.61
CA PHE A 84 -9.74 16.28 -12.56
C PHE A 84 -8.60 17.01 -11.87
N ILE A 85 -7.56 16.31 -11.45
CA ILE A 85 -6.40 16.88 -10.77
C ILE A 85 -5.72 17.96 -11.62
N LEU A 86 -5.55 17.72 -12.91
CA LEU A 86 -4.88 18.68 -13.80
C LEU A 86 -5.74 19.88 -14.17
N HIS A 87 -7.06 19.72 -14.31
CA HIS A 87 -7.90 20.67 -15.03
C HIS A 87 -9.16 21.14 -14.27
N HIS A 88 -9.34 20.75 -13.00
CA HIS A 88 -10.51 21.15 -12.23
C HIS A 88 -10.67 22.67 -12.11
N THR A 89 -11.89 23.12 -12.12
CA THR A 89 -12.28 24.50 -11.85
C THR A 89 -12.50 24.73 -10.34
N GLU A 90 -12.59 26.00 -9.92
CA GLU A 90 -12.97 26.33 -8.55
C GLU A 90 -14.34 25.76 -8.14
N LYS A 91 -15.28 25.66 -9.08
CA LYS A 91 -16.62 25.10 -8.83
C LYS A 91 -16.53 23.60 -8.54
N GLU A 92 -15.66 22.89 -9.25
CA GLU A 92 -15.47 21.46 -9.08
C GLU A 92 -14.73 21.13 -7.78
N ILE A 93 -13.70 21.90 -7.42
CA ILE A 93 -12.99 21.73 -6.15
C ILE A 93 -13.92 21.97 -4.95
N LYS A 94 -14.92 22.87 -5.06
CA LYS A 94 -15.92 23.10 -4.02
C LYS A 94 -16.76 21.86 -3.70
N LYS A 95 -16.97 20.93 -4.65
CA LYS A 95 -17.67 19.65 -4.41
C LYS A 95 -16.93 18.77 -3.39
N LEU A 96 -15.62 18.94 -3.27
CA LEU A 96 -14.76 18.14 -2.37
C LEU A 96 -14.75 18.66 -0.93
N LEU A 97 -15.26 19.88 -0.66
CA LEU A 97 -15.15 20.53 0.65
C LEU A 97 -15.89 19.78 1.78
N ALA A 98 -16.87 18.95 1.45
CA ALA A 98 -17.59 18.13 2.41
C ALA A 98 -16.96 16.75 2.63
N PHE A 99 -15.94 16.39 1.84
CA PHE A 99 -15.34 15.06 1.92
C PHE A 99 -14.55 14.87 3.22
N LYS A 100 -14.81 13.74 3.86
CA LYS A 100 -14.04 13.28 5.02
C LYS A 100 -14.02 11.75 5.11
N HIS A 101 -12.90 11.23 5.56
CA HIS A 101 -12.74 9.83 5.95
C HIS A 101 -11.98 9.76 7.28
N ARG A 102 -12.70 9.47 8.37
CA ARG A 102 -12.11 9.44 9.72
C ARG A 102 -11.39 10.76 10.05
N THR A 103 -10.08 10.75 10.26
CA THR A 103 -9.30 11.96 10.53
C THR A 103 -8.76 12.66 9.28
N PHE A 104 -8.92 12.04 8.10
CA PHE A 104 -8.62 12.68 6.82
C PHE A 104 -9.79 13.60 6.43
N ASN A 105 -9.50 14.87 6.21
CA ASN A 105 -10.52 15.87 5.90
C ASN A 105 -10.15 16.70 4.66
N THR A 106 -10.95 17.73 4.39
CA THR A 106 -10.81 18.63 3.26
C THR A 106 -9.41 19.25 3.14
N THR A 107 -8.83 19.72 4.26
CA THR A 107 -7.47 20.30 4.24
C THR A 107 -6.43 19.30 3.74
N ASP A 108 -6.55 18.05 4.20
CA ASP A 108 -5.66 16.97 3.76
C ASP A 108 -5.90 16.68 2.28
N LEU A 109 -7.17 16.60 1.85
CA LEU A 109 -7.53 16.31 0.46
C LEU A 109 -7.03 17.38 -0.50
N LEU A 110 -7.23 18.63 -0.22
CA LEU A 110 -6.76 19.74 -1.07
C LEU A 110 -5.24 19.72 -1.24
N TYR A 111 -4.51 19.45 -0.16
CA TYR A 111 -3.06 19.29 -0.24
C TYR A 111 -2.63 18.11 -1.11
N PHE A 112 -3.32 16.96 -1.00
CA PHE A 112 -3.06 15.79 -1.85
C PHE A 112 -3.31 16.10 -3.34
N ILE A 113 -4.40 16.82 -3.65
CA ILE A 113 -4.71 17.22 -5.03
C ILE A 113 -3.63 18.16 -5.56
N GLU A 114 -3.17 19.12 -4.77
CA GLU A 114 -2.11 20.04 -5.16
C GLU A 114 -0.78 19.30 -5.40
N PHE A 115 -0.42 18.35 -4.53
CA PHE A 115 0.74 17.49 -4.73
C PHE A 115 0.62 16.70 -6.05
N PHE A 116 -0.49 16.02 -6.29
CA PHE A 116 -0.67 15.27 -7.53
C PHE A 116 -0.64 16.17 -8.77
N ARG A 117 -1.26 17.36 -8.69
CA ARG A 117 -1.20 18.34 -9.78
C ARG A 117 0.25 18.76 -10.07
N HIS A 118 1.01 19.09 -9.04
CA HIS A 118 2.42 19.39 -9.16
C HIS A 118 3.18 18.23 -9.79
N HIS A 119 2.99 17.02 -9.25
CA HIS A 119 3.68 15.82 -9.74
C HIS A 119 3.37 15.52 -11.21
N TYR A 120 2.10 15.41 -11.58
CA TYR A 120 1.69 15.05 -12.95
C TYR A 120 1.85 16.19 -13.98
N THR A 121 2.20 17.39 -13.56
CA THR A 121 2.68 18.43 -14.46
C THR A 121 4.13 18.19 -14.88
N LEU A 122 4.90 17.46 -14.09
CA LEU A 122 6.33 17.20 -14.32
C LEU A 122 6.60 15.77 -14.83
N TYR A 123 5.77 14.80 -14.46
CA TYR A 123 5.98 13.38 -14.70
C TYR A 123 4.71 12.68 -15.17
N ASP A 124 4.88 11.65 -16.01
CA ASP A 124 3.75 10.86 -16.54
C ASP A 124 3.31 9.71 -15.61
N SER A 125 4.07 9.41 -14.57
CA SER A 125 3.79 8.30 -13.65
C SER A 125 4.16 8.64 -12.23
N LEU A 126 3.34 8.21 -11.27
CA LEU A 126 3.65 8.35 -9.85
C LEU A 126 4.85 7.47 -9.43
N GLU A 127 5.28 6.52 -10.25
CA GLU A 127 6.50 5.74 -10.05
C GLU A 127 7.72 6.65 -9.85
N ASP A 128 7.80 7.77 -10.60
CA ASP A 128 8.91 8.72 -10.51
C ASP A 128 9.10 9.31 -9.11
N ALA A 129 8.01 9.44 -8.35
CA ALA A 129 8.06 9.92 -6.98
C ALA A 129 8.70 8.93 -5.99
N PHE A 130 8.81 7.65 -6.38
CA PHE A 130 9.38 6.58 -5.57
C PHE A 130 10.77 6.13 -6.03
N LEU A 131 11.41 6.88 -6.92
CA LEU A 131 12.75 6.60 -7.44
C LEU A 131 13.76 7.64 -6.89
N PRO A 132 14.41 7.33 -5.75
CA PRO A 132 15.28 8.30 -5.06
C PRO A 132 16.59 8.58 -5.82
N GLY A 133 16.85 7.89 -6.92
CA GLY A 133 18.16 7.88 -7.58
C GLY A 133 19.16 6.94 -6.88
N GLY A 134 20.23 6.58 -7.59
CA GLY A 134 21.25 5.65 -7.10
C GLY A 134 21.37 4.38 -7.94
N GLU A 135 22.46 3.63 -7.72
CA GLU A 135 22.76 2.42 -8.50
C GLU A 135 21.87 1.22 -8.11
N THR A 136 21.41 1.16 -6.86
CA THR A 136 20.56 0.10 -6.34
C THR A 136 19.29 0.69 -5.74
N TYR A 137 18.17 0.04 -6.00
CA TYR A 137 16.88 0.43 -5.43
C TYR A 137 16.75 -0.07 -3.98
N ASP A 138 16.45 0.84 -3.06
CA ASP A 138 16.15 0.57 -1.66
C ASP A 138 14.83 1.21 -1.25
N VAL A 139 13.86 0.39 -0.81
CA VAL A 139 12.52 0.87 -0.42
C VAL A 139 12.57 1.80 0.78
N CYS A 140 13.50 1.65 1.72
CA CYS A 140 13.63 2.55 2.85
C CYS A 140 13.94 3.98 2.37
N SER A 141 14.96 4.10 1.53
CA SER A 141 15.35 5.37 0.91
C SER A 141 14.24 5.93 0.01
N ALA A 142 13.58 5.07 -0.78
CA ALA A 142 12.48 5.46 -1.66
C ALA A 142 11.29 6.04 -0.90
N LEU A 143 10.85 5.39 0.19
CA LEU A 143 9.74 5.88 1.01
C LEU A 143 10.10 7.15 1.78
N SER A 144 11.35 7.29 2.22
CA SER A 144 11.84 8.50 2.87
C SER A 144 11.90 9.66 1.89
N ALA A 145 12.48 9.45 0.70
CA ALA A 145 12.52 10.44 -0.38
C ALA A 145 11.10 10.84 -0.84
N PHE A 146 10.21 9.85 -1.03
CA PHE A 146 8.80 10.13 -1.32
C PHE A 146 8.14 11.00 -0.25
N HIS A 147 8.36 10.70 1.04
CA HIS A 147 7.82 11.51 2.13
C HIS A 147 8.31 12.96 2.06
N HIS A 148 9.62 13.18 1.82
CA HIS A 148 10.18 14.53 1.67
C HIS A 148 9.62 15.23 0.44
N TYR A 149 9.56 14.55 -0.71
CA TYR A 149 9.00 15.08 -1.95
C TYR A 149 7.50 15.40 -1.81
N PHE A 150 6.72 14.50 -1.19
CA PHE A 150 5.29 14.74 -0.96
C PHE A 150 5.05 16.01 -0.14
N PHE A 151 5.94 16.34 0.79
CA PHE A 151 5.84 17.53 1.66
C PHE A 151 6.82 18.65 1.28
N SER A 152 7.20 18.76 0.00
CA SER A 152 8.09 19.80 -0.51
C SER A 152 7.38 21.06 -1.01
N LEU A 153 6.05 21.04 -1.14
CA LEU A 153 5.29 22.20 -1.59
C LEU A 153 5.37 23.34 -0.56
N GLU A 154 5.18 24.58 -1.02
CA GLU A 154 5.36 25.79 -0.22
C GLU A 154 4.49 25.79 1.05
N THR A 155 3.22 25.38 0.94
CA THR A 155 2.28 25.38 2.05
C THR A 155 1.87 23.97 2.45
N VAL A 156 2.52 23.44 3.48
CA VAL A 156 2.23 22.10 4.03
C VAL A 156 1.40 22.23 5.30
N PRO A 157 0.13 21.76 5.33
CA PRO A 157 -0.63 21.73 6.58
C PRO A 157 0.01 20.74 7.56
N PRO A 158 0.41 21.12 8.78
CA PRO A 158 1.13 20.24 9.72
C PRO A 158 0.36 18.95 10.03
N ARG A 159 -0.98 19.03 10.07
CA ARG A 159 -1.87 17.90 10.33
C ARG A 159 -1.83 16.81 9.24
N THR A 160 -1.50 17.17 8.00
CA THR A 160 -1.50 16.25 6.85
C THR A 160 -0.35 15.25 6.93
N ARG A 161 0.75 15.60 7.59
CA ARG A 161 1.96 14.75 7.73
C ARG A 161 1.68 13.35 8.31
N LYS A 162 0.64 13.18 9.13
CA LYS A 162 0.25 11.88 9.71
C LYS A 162 -0.30 10.89 8.68
N HIS A 163 -0.69 11.35 7.48
CA HIS A 163 -1.30 10.49 6.48
C HIS A 163 -0.26 9.78 5.59
N ILE A 164 0.94 10.34 5.48
CA ILE A 164 2.07 9.74 4.75
C ILE A 164 3.14 9.35 5.77
N ALA A 165 3.29 8.05 5.96
CA ALA A 165 4.27 7.50 6.89
C ALA A 165 5.67 7.50 6.27
N THR A 166 6.72 7.45 7.11
CA THR A 166 8.11 7.32 6.67
C THR A 166 8.88 6.34 7.56
N PRO A 167 9.81 5.56 6.99
CA PRO A 167 10.73 4.71 7.77
C PRO A 167 11.57 5.50 8.77
N GLU A 168 11.91 6.75 8.47
CA GLU A 168 12.69 7.64 9.35
C GLU A 168 12.06 7.81 10.74
N ARG A 169 10.73 7.67 10.83
CA ARG A 169 9.97 7.69 12.08
C ARG A 169 9.68 6.28 12.60
N ASN A 170 10.41 5.29 12.10
CA ASN A 170 10.23 3.88 12.44
C ASN A 170 8.80 3.34 12.22
N SER A 171 8.05 3.93 11.29
CA SER A 171 6.74 3.40 10.88
C SER A 171 6.90 2.17 10.00
N SER A 172 6.07 1.14 10.15
CA SER A 172 6.02 0.00 9.20
C SER A 172 5.63 0.40 7.77
N CYS A 173 5.19 1.62 7.56
CA CYS A 173 4.73 2.15 6.27
C CYS A 173 3.73 1.23 5.54
N LYS A 174 2.92 0.47 6.29
CA LYS A 174 2.02 -0.58 5.76
C LYS A 174 1.23 -0.13 4.54
N ARG A 175 0.66 1.08 4.58
CA ARG A 175 -0.21 1.59 3.49
C ARG A 175 0.58 1.89 2.22
N LEU A 176 1.78 2.46 2.34
CA LEU A 176 2.65 2.73 1.20
C LEU A 176 3.25 1.43 0.64
N ASN A 177 3.67 0.49 1.50
CA ASN A 177 4.14 -0.82 1.07
C ASN A 177 3.02 -1.61 0.34
N MET A 178 1.77 -1.50 0.80
CA MET A 178 0.62 -2.09 0.13
C MET A 178 0.39 -1.45 -1.25
N PHE A 179 0.49 -0.13 -1.35
CA PHE A 179 0.40 0.59 -2.62
C PHE A 179 1.53 0.19 -3.59
N LEU A 180 2.78 0.13 -3.10
CA LEU A 180 3.92 -0.34 -3.89
C LEU A 180 3.70 -1.77 -4.40
N ARG A 181 3.21 -2.69 -3.54
CA ARG A 181 2.86 -4.05 -3.98
C ARG A 181 1.85 -4.01 -5.12
N TRP A 182 0.77 -3.24 -4.99
CA TRP A 182 -0.25 -3.13 -6.04
C TRP A 182 0.32 -2.64 -7.36
N MET A 183 1.20 -1.64 -7.34
CA MET A 183 1.72 -1.02 -8.57
C MET A 183 2.86 -1.82 -9.21
N VAL A 184 3.70 -2.47 -8.41
CA VAL A 184 4.96 -3.10 -8.87
C VAL A 184 4.81 -4.59 -9.13
N ARG A 185 4.11 -5.31 -8.23
CA ARG A 185 4.08 -6.76 -8.28
C ARG A 185 3.35 -7.27 -9.51
N LYS A 186 4.05 -8.11 -10.30
CA LYS A 186 3.55 -8.75 -11.52
C LYS A 186 3.34 -10.22 -11.33
N ASP A 187 2.16 -10.71 -11.65
CA ASP A 187 1.89 -12.13 -11.86
C ASP A 187 0.76 -12.35 -12.88
N LYS A 188 0.39 -13.60 -13.12
CA LYS A 188 -0.67 -13.95 -14.08
C LYS A 188 -2.06 -14.00 -13.45
N LYS A 189 -2.24 -13.49 -12.22
CA LYS A 189 -3.50 -13.55 -11.47
C LYS A 189 -4.37 -12.31 -11.63
N GLY A 190 -3.74 -11.18 -11.95
CA GLY A 190 -4.43 -9.92 -12.22
C GLY A 190 -5.07 -9.29 -10.97
N VAL A 191 -4.52 -9.56 -9.79
CA VAL A 191 -4.92 -8.89 -8.55
C VAL A 191 -4.09 -7.63 -8.38
N ASP A 192 -2.77 -7.75 -8.31
CA ASP A 192 -1.85 -6.62 -8.38
C ASP A 192 -1.71 -6.17 -9.84
N PHE A 193 -1.47 -4.88 -10.08
CA PHE A 193 -1.47 -4.30 -11.43
C PHE A 193 -0.15 -4.52 -12.18
N GLY A 194 0.99 -4.45 -11.48
CA GLY A 194 2.30 -4.55 -12.08
C GLY A 194 2.55 -3.53 -13.20
N LEU A 195 2.15 -2.27 -12.95
CA LEU A 195 2.28 -1.15 -13.90
C LEU A 195 3.65 -0.48 -13.86
N TRP A 196 4.38 -0.67 -12.77
CA TRP A 196 5.68 -0.05 -12.54
C TRP A 196 6.80 -1.04 -12.81
N ASP A 197 7.72 -0.66 -13.68
CA ASP A 197 8.76 -1.56 -14.19
C ASP A 197 10.16 -1.24 -13.67
N ARG A 198 10.37 -0.05 -13.11
CA ARG A 198 11.68 0.40 -12.63
C ARG A 198 11.99 -0.03 -11.20
N ILE A 199 10.98 -0.49 -10.48
CA ILE A 199 11.12 -0.99 -9.12
C ILE A 199 11.11 -2.52 -9.14
N PRO A 200 12.15 -3.22 -8.68
CA PRO A 200 12.17 -4.67 -8.68
C PRO A 200 11.23 -5.25 -7.60
N MET A 201 10.48 -6.31 -7.93
CA MET A 201 9.59 -6.99 -6.98
C MET A 201 10.34 -7.52 -5.76
N SER A 202 11.57 -7.98 -5.95
CA SER A 202 12.46 -8.50 -4.90
C SER A 202 12.83 -7.46 -3.83
N ALA A 203 12.74 -6.16 -4.16
CA ALA A 203 13.01 -5.07 -3.23
C ALA A 203 11.79 -4.67 -2.39
N LEU A 204 10.59 -5.14 -2.73
CA LEU A 204 9.36 -4.76 -2.02
C LEU A 204 9.37 -5.25 -0.57
N ILE A 205 8.76 -4.44 0.31
CA ILE A 205 8.59 -4.76 1.73
C ILE A 205 7.17 -5.23 2.00
N CYS A 206 7.02 -6.34 2.71
CA CYS A 206 5.71 -6.91 3.06
C CYS A 206 4.89 -5.92 3.88
N PRO A 207 3.63 -5.61 3.46
CA PRO A 207 2.73 -4.74 4.21
C PRO A 207 2.43 -5.33 5.59
N LEU A 208 3.01 -4.75 6.64
CA LEU A 208 2.89 -5.28 8.00
C LEU A 208 1.79 -4.55 8.78
N ASP A 209 0.67 -5.25 9.03
CA ASP A 209 -0.36 -4.83 9.97
C ASP A 209 -0.49 -5.81 11.16
N LEU A 210 -1.48 -5.57 12.03
CA LEU A 210 -1.69 -6.40 13.23
C LEU A 210 -2.08 -7.85 12.87
N HIS A 211 -2.82 -8.08 11.78
CA HIS A 211 -3.25 -9.41 11.33
C HIS A 211 -2.05 -10.19 10.80
N VAL A 212 -1.31 -9.58 9.89
CA VAL A 212 -0.07 -10.14 9.30
C VAL A 212 0.95 -10.41 10.40
N ALA A 213 1.18 -9.45 11.31
CA ALA A 213 2.13 -9.59 12.41
C ALA A 213 1.77 -10.76 13.35
N ARG A 214 0.48 -10.94 13.67
CA ARG A 214 0.01 -12.04 14.52
C ARG A 214 0.31 -13.39 13.88
N VAL A 215 -0.05 -13.57 12.61
CA VAL A 215 0.20 -14.81 11.87
C VAL A 215 1.68 -15.06 11.69
N ALA A 216 2.45 -14.05 11.30
CA ALA A 216 3.90 -14.16 11.13
C ALA A 216 4.61 -14.61 12.42
N ARG A 217 4.19 -14.11 13.60
CA ARG A 217 4.74 -14.54 14.89
C ARG A 217 4.40 -16.00 15.20
N ARG A 218 3.19 -16.45 14.88
CA ARG A 218 2.82 -17.86 15.08
C ARG A 218 3.66 -18.83 14.25
N PHE A 219 4.09 -18.41 13.06
CA PHE A 219 4.97 -19.19 12.20
C PHE A 219 6.47 -18.97 12.45
N GLY A 220 6.84 -18.16 13.45
CA GLY A 220 8.25 -17.84 13.72
C GLY A 220 8.92 -16.97 12.63
N LEU A 221 8.13 -16.39 11.71
CA LEU A 221 8.63 -15.47 10.69
C LEU A 221 8.89 -14.06 11.23
N LEU A 222 8.37 -13.73 12.41
CA LEU A 222 8.54 -12.45 13.07
C LEU A 222 8.72 -12.70 14.57
N THR A 223 9.83 -12.21 15.14
CA THR A 223 10.11 -12.28 16.58
C THR A 223 9.86 -10.95 17.28
N ARG A 224 10.04 -9.86 16.56
CA ARG A 224 9.90 -8.50 17.07
C ARG A 224 8.46 -8.20 17.52
N THR A 225 8.30 -7.68 18.75
CA THR A 225 6.98 -7.35 19.32
C THR A 225 6.35 -6.07 18.73
N PRO A 226 7.06 -4.92 18.56
CA PRO A 226 6.51 -3.75 17.90
C PRO A 226 6.23 -4.03 16.42
N THR A 227 5.14 -3.46 15.90
CA THR A 227 4.79 -3.51 14.46
C THR A 227 5.32 -2.23 13.79
N ASP A 228 6.62 -2.16 13.65
CA ASP A 228 7.36 -1.00 13.15
C ASP A 228 8.17 -1.33 11.88
N TRP A 229 9.00 -0.40 11.39
CA TRP A 229 9.81 -0.60 10.20
C TRP A 229 10.76 -1.81 10.32
N ARG A 230 11.42 -1.95 11.47
CA ARG A 230 12.34 -3.06 11.70
C ARG A 230 11.62 -4.41 11.67
N ALA A 231 10.38 -4.46 12.17
CA ALA A 231 9.55 -5.66 12.09
C ALA A 231 9.13 -5.98 10.64
N ALA A 232 8.85 -4.96 9.82
CA ALA A 232 8.55 -5.17 8.41
C ALA A 232 9.78 -5.70 7.64
N LEU A 233 10.98 -5.19 7.95
CA LEU A 233 12.24 -5.70 7.38
C LEU A 233 12.52 -7.14 7.83
N GLU A 234 12.35 -7.46 9.12
CA GLU A 234 12.56 -8.81 9.65
C GLU A 234 11.64 -9.80 8.96
N LEU A 235 10.34 -9.49 8.87
CA LEU A 235 9.38 -10.32 8.16
C LEU A 235 9.78 -10.53 6.70
N THR A 236 10.05 -9.44 5.99
CA THR A 236 10.39 -9.51 4.56
C THR A 236 11.66 -10.32 4.33
N GLY A 237 12.69 -10.13 5.14
CA GLY A 237 13.91 -10.93 5.08
C GLY A 237 13.67 -12.43 5.28
N ARG A 238 12.73 -12.82 6.17
CA ARG A 238 12.33 -14.24 6.31
C ARG A 238 11.54 -14.74 5.10
N LEU A 239 10.67 -13.91 4.52
CA LEU A 239 9.92 -14.27 3.32
C LEU A 239 10.83 -14.39 2.08
N SER A 240 11.88 -13.56 1.98
CA SER A 240 12.87 -13.64 0.90
C SER A 240 13.68 -14.94 0.92
N LEU A 241 13.81 -15.61 2.06
CA LEU A 241 14.39 -16.94 2.12
C LEU A 241 13.48 -18.01 1.48
N LEU A 242 12.17 -17.75 1.43
CA LEU A 242 11.20 -18.65 0.80
C LEU A 242 11.05 -18.35 -0.70
N ASP A 243 11.05 -17.06 -1.07
CA ASP A 243 10.99 -16.61 -2.47
C ASP A 243 11.79 -15.29 -2.59
N PRO A 244 13.03 -15.32 -3.08
CA PRO A 244 13.89 -14.14 -3.20
C PRO A 244 13.42 -13.17 -4.30
N GLU A 245 12.70 -13.64 -5.33
CA GLU A 245 12.24 -12.83 -6.44
C GLU A 245 10.92 -12.09 -6.13
N ASP A 246 10.04 -12.71 -5.32
CA ASP A 246 8.73 -12.15 -4.98
C ASP A 246 8.34 -12.45 -3.52
N PRO A 247 9.08 -11.90 -2.55
CA PRO A 247 8.83 -12.16 -1.12
C PRO A 247 7.45 -11.68 -0.67
N VAL A 248 6.92 -10.60 -1.29
CA VAL A 248 5.65 -10.00 -0.89
C VAL A 248 4.41 -10.75 -1.37
N ARG A 249 4.57 -11.76 -2.24
CA ARG A 249 3.46 -12.67 -2.58
C ARG A 249 2.85 -13.35 -1.35
N TYR A 250 3.66 -13.59 -0.33
CA TYR A 250 3.22 -14.22 0.91
C TYR A 250 2.33 -13.32 1.78
N ASP A 251 2.23 -12.02 1.47
CA ASP A 251 1.25 -11.15 2.12
C ASP A 251 -0.18 -11.66 1.92
N TYR A 252 -0.51 -12.20 0.74
CA TYR A 252 -1.82 -12.84 0.50
C TYR A 252 -2.11 -13.98 1.48
N ALA A 253 -1.12 -14.84 1.74
CA ALA A 253 -1.26 -15.95 2.67
C ALA A 253 -1.43 -15.45 4.11
N LEU A 254 -0.52 -14.56 4.55
CA LEU A 254 -0.51 -14.06 5.93
C LEU A 254 -1.75 -13.22 6.24
N PHE A 255 -2.14 -12.36 5.30
CA PHE A 255 -3.34 -11.54 5.41
C PHE A 255 -4.62 -12.39 5.37
N GLY A 256 -4.72 -13.34 4.44
CA GLY A 256 -5.86 -14.25 4.34
C GLY A 256 -6.07 -15.05 5.62
N LEU A 257 -5.02 -15.68 6.13
CA LEU A 257 -5.05 -16.39 7.40
C LEU A 257 -5.45 -15.46 8.57
N GLY A 258 -4.87 -14.26 8.64
CA GLY A 258 -5.08 -13.36 9.76
C GLY A 258 -6.41 -12.61 9.74
N ALA A 259 -6.86 -12.12 8.59
CA ALA A 259 -8.02 -11.26 8.45
C ALA A 259 -9.30 -12.02 8.08
N ILE A 260 -9.18 -13.10 7.31
CA ILE A 260 -10.32 -13.89 6.81
C ILE A 260 -10.56 -15.11 7.70
N GLU A 261 -9.54 -15.95 7.90
CA GLU A 261 -9.67 -17.17 8.71
C GLU A 261 -9.59 -16.90 10.23
N LYS A 262 -9.15 -15.70 10.63
CA LYS A 262 -8.95 -15.30 12.05
C LYS A 262 -7.96 -16.19 12.81
N PHE A 263 -7.01 -16.75 12.06
CA PHE A 263 -5.93 -17.61 12.59
C PHE A 263 -5.09 -16.92 13.64
#